data_f06f22ec103d5faf22d0292154589753
#
_entry.id   f06f22ec103d5faf22d0292154589753
#
_cell.length_a   1.000
_cell.length_b   1.000
_cell.length_c   1.000
_cell.angle_alpha   90.00
_cell.angle_beta   90.00
_cell.angle_gamma   90.00
#
_symmetry.space_group_name_H-M   'P 1'
#
loop_
_entity.id
_entity.type
_entity.pdbx_description
1 polymer ?
#
loop_
_entity_poly.entity_id
_entity_poly.type
_entity_poly.pdbx_seq_one_letter_code
_entity_poly.pdbx_strand_id
1 'polypeptide(L)'
;VSVAQDGGDSVSVAHNIDSRIVHNARMIAVGATDVLDTYLSPEKYTGIEMRYMSHTTKPTRFDRFSMVLSHQGELLKAHNRADNNDEIGGYYNFHYAWRYNWNAMGGKLHLEAGAGADVLLGFIYNLRNGNNPAQAKMSLSIVPSAAAVYNFNAWHKPFSLRYEVFVPLAG
;
A
#
# COMPACT_ATOMS: atom_id res chain seq x y z
N VAL A 1 54.08 28.60 24.41
CA VAL A 1 52.68 28.34 24.56
C VAL A 1 52.12 28.12 23.15
N SER A 2 51.88 26.85 22.80
CA SER A 2 51.31 26.44 21.52
C SER A 2 49.81 26.24 21.73
N VAL A 3 49.01 26.97 20.99
CA VAL A 3 47.56 26.76 20.93
C VAL A 3 47.27 25.84 19.76
N ALA A 4 46.79 24.63 20.05
CA ALA A 4 46.28 23.73 19.05
C ALA A 4 44.89 24.21 18.63
N GLN A 5 44.68 24.45 17.34
CA GLN A 5 43.37 24.62 16.73
C GLN A 5 42.74 23.23 16.54
N ASP A 6 41.69 22.98 17.29
CA ASP A 6 40.81 21.86 17.08
C ASP A 6 39.80 22.26 16.00
N GLY A 7 40.04 21.77 14.79
CA GLY A 7 39.17 21.97 13.64
C GLY A 7 38.10 20.86 13.61
N GLY A 8 36.90 21.21 14.06
CA GLY A 8 35.81 20.29 14.26
C GLY A 8 35.30 19.58 13.00
N ASP A 9 35.30 18.28 13.05
CA ASP A 9 34.55 17.36 12.22
C ASP A 9 33.08 17.30 12.71
N SER A 10 32.28 18.22 12.24
CA SER A 10 30.83 18.23 12.60
C SER A 10 29.88 17.96 11.42
N VAL A 11 30.38 17.44 10.29
CA VAL A 11 29.55 17.31 9.06
C VAL A 11 29.18 15.86 8.70
N SER A 12 29.72 14.85 9.35
CA SER A 12 29.53 13.47 8.90
C SER A 12 28.40 12.68 9.58
N VAL A 13 27.71 13.23 10.57
CA VAL A 13 26.70 12.46 11.37
C VAL A 13 25.29 12.50 10.77
N ALA A 14 24.96 13.45 9.91
CA ALA A 14 23.60 13.61 9.38
C ALA A 14 23.25 12.66 8.22
N HIS A 15 24.19 11.93 7.65
CA HIS A 15 23.96 11.18 6.42
C HIS A 15 23.56 9.70 6.62
N ASN A 16 23.60 9.18 7.84
CA ASN A 16 23.47 7.73 8.09
C ASN A 16 22.21 7.30 8.86
N ILE A 17 21.32 8.20 9.18
CA ILE A 17 20.15 7.85 10.02
C ILE A 17 18.99 7.30 9.19
N ASP A 18 18.83 7.71 7.94
CA ASP A 18 17.65 7.38 7.14
C ASP A 18 17.64 5.99 6.47
N SER A 19 18.81 5.36 6.32
CA SER A 19 18.90 4.10 5.58
C SER A 19 18.46 2.84 6.34
N ARG A 20 18.11 2.97 7.62
CA ARG A 20 17.71 1.83 8.49
C ARG A 20 16.32 1.92 9.08
N ILE A 21 15.54 2.92 8.71
CA ILE A 21 14.18 3.09 9.25
C ILE A 21 13.22 2.15 8.53
N VAL A 22 12.53 1.33 9.30
CA VAL A 22 11.42 0.52 8.82
C VAL A 22 10.12 1.30 9.04
N HIS A 23 9.41 1.59 7.96
CA HIS A 23 8.08 2.18 8.01
C HIS A 23 7.04 1.07 7.99
N ASN A 24 6.16 1.05 8.98
CA ASN A 24 5.06 0.10 9.07
C ASN A 24 3.76 0.85 9.36
N ALA A 25 2.75 0.63 8.52
CA ALA A 25 1.40 1.15 8.71
C ALA A 25 0.41 -0.01 8.70
N ARG A 26 -0.57 0.05 9.61
CA ARG A 26 -1.69 -0.89 9.65
C ARG A 26 -2.98 -0.11 9.74
N MET A 27 -3.99 -0.54 9.00
CA MET A 27 -5.27 0.15 8.92
C MET A 27 -6.40 -0.87 8.88
N ILE A 28 -7.49 -0.53 9.55
CA ILE A 28 -8.79 -1.18 9.40
C ILE A 28 -9.75 -0.13 8.88
N ALA A 29 -10.51 -0.46 7.86
CA ALA A 29 -11.53 0.40 7.29
C ALA A 29 -12.85 -0.35 7.18
N VAL A 30 -13.95 0.39 7.28
CA VAL A 30 -15.31 -0.08 7.00
C VAL A 30 -15.91 0.92 6.04
N GLY A 31 -16.56 0.44 4.99
CA GLY A 31 -17.10 1.28 3.93
C GLY A 31 -18.34 0.69 3.29
N ALA A 32 -18.95 1.48 2.41
CA ALA A 32 -19.98 1.01 1.49
C ALA A 32 -19.31 0.32 0.29
N THR A 33 -19.94 -0.72 -0.22
CA THR A 33 -19.48 -1.43 -1.40
C THR A 33 -20.62 -1.59 -2.41
N ASP A 34 -20.24 -1.57 -3.68
CA ASP A 34 -21.10 -1.84 -4.82
C ASP A 34 -20.53 -3.03 -5.60
N VAL A 35 -21.31 -4.07 -5.78
CA VAL A 35 -20.92 -5.27 -6.52
C VAL A 35 -21.79 -5.42 -7.76
N LEU A 36 -21.16 -5.56 -8.91
CA LEU A 36 -21.79 -5.97 -10.16
C LEU A 36 -20.98 -7.09 -10.78
N ASP A 37 -21.43 -8.31 -10.60
CA ASP A 37 -20.83 -9.49 -11.22
C ASP A 37 -21.83 -10.13 -12.17
N THR A 38 -21.74 -9.76 -13.44
CA THR A 38 -22.69 -10.19 -14.48
C THR A 38 -22.67 -11.70 -14.75
N TYR A 39 -21.63 -12.40 -14.26
CA TYR A 39 -21.58 -13.86 -14.33
C TYR A 39 -22.49 -14.52 -13.29
N LEU A 40 -22.59 -13.93 -12.09
CA LEU A 40 -23.42 -14.44 -11.01
C LEU A 40 -24.85 -13.89 -11.07
N SER A 41 -24.99 -12.60 -11.39
CA SER A 41 -26.28 -11.91 -11.46
C SER A 41 -26.17 -10.66 -12.35
N PRO A 42 -27.21 -10.34 -13.15
CA PRO A 42 -27.27 -9.07 -13.88
C PRO A 42 -27.61 -7.88 -12.97
N GLU A 43 -27.95 -8.10 -11.72
CA GLU A 43 -28.33 -7.07 -10.76
C GLU A 43 -27.10 -6.49 -10.06
N LYS A 44 -27.20 -5.21 -9.67
CA LYS A 44 -26.24 -4.54 -8.82
C LYS A 44 -26.59 -4.82 -7.36
N TYR A 45 -25.60 -5.19 -6.57
CA TYR A 45 -25.69 -5.39 -5.13
C TYR A 45 -24.98 -4.25 -4.42
N THR A 46 -25.57 -3.76 -3.35
CA THR A 46 -25.02 -2.70 -2.51
C THR A 46 -24.91 -3.19 -1.07
N GLY A 47 -23.86 -2.79 -0.36
CA GLY A 47 -23.69 -3.30 0.98
C GLY A 47 -22.52 -2.67 1.72
N ILE A 48 -21.93 -3.43 2.61
CA ILE A 48 -20.82 -3.02 3.44
C ILE A 48 -19.61 -3.92 3.19
N GLU A 49 -18.43 -3.30 3.34
CA GLU A 49 -17.15 -4.00 3.32
C GLU A 49 -16.34 -3.67 4.57
N MET A 50 -15.52 -4.61 4.98
CA MET A 50 -14.48 -4.42 5.98
C MET A 50 -13.15 -4.76 5.34
N ARG A 51 -12.17 -3.87 5.52
CA ARG A 51 -10.85 -3.99 4.90
C ARG A 51 -9.76 -3.87 5.95
N TYR A 52 -8.80 -4.79 5.93
CA TYR A 52 -7.56 -4.70 6.66
C TYR A 52 -6.41 -4.45 5.68
N MET A 53 -5.53 -3.52 6.01
CA MET A 53 -4.32 -3.26 5.26
C MET A 53 -3.12 -3.24 6.18
N SER A 54 -2.01 -3.82 5.71
CA SER A 54 -0.69 -3.69 6.30
C SER A 54 0.30 -3.30 5.22
N HIS A 55 1.04 -2.25 5.44
CA HIS A 55 2.05 -1.74 4.51
C HIS A 55 3.38 -1.58 5.24
N THR A 56 4.43 -2.16 4.70
CA THR A 56 5.78 -2.10 5.27
C THR A 56 6.78 -1.71 4.20
N THR A 57 7.54 -0.67 4.46
CA THR A 57 8.73 -0.31 3.68
C THR A 57 9.96 -0.52 4.55
N LYS A 58 10.94 -1.26 4.07
CA LYS A 58 12.19 -1.51 4.79
C LYS A 58 13.39 -1.44 3.85
N PRO A 59 14.56 -0.99 4.36
CA PRO A 59 15.79 -1.00 3.58
C PRO A 59 16.19 -2.43 3.24
N THR A 60 16.87 -2.60 2.12
CA THR A 60 17.47 -3.86 1.73
C THR A 60 18.96 -3.89 2.10
N ARG A 61 19.64 -5.00 1.81
CA ARG A 61 21.10 -5.10 1.94
C ARG A 61 21.87 -4.26 0.89
N PHE A 62 21.21 -3.82 -0.15
CA PHE A 62 21.80 -2.99 -1.20
C PHE A 62 21.56 -1.53 -0.88
N ASP A 63 22.62 -0.73 -0.98
CA ASP A 63 22.52 0.71 -0.81
C ASP A 63 21.50 1.29 -1.80
N ARG A 64 20.72 2.25 -1.32
CA ARG A 64 19.70 2.96 -2.09
C ARG A 64 18.52 2.11 -2.57
N PHE A 65 18.37 0.88 -2.06
CA PHE A 65 17.19 0.09 -2.37
C PHE A 65 16.36 -0.19 -1.12
N SER A 66 15.07 0.02 -1.25
CA SER A 66 14.05 -0.40 -0.27
C SER A 66 13.14 -1.46 -0.86
N MET A 67 12.55 -2.24 0.01
CA MET A 67 11.56 -3.24 -0.29
C MET A 67 10.24 -2.82 0.31
N VAL A 68 9.18 -2.89 -0.50
CA VAL A 68 7.80 -2.64 -0.08
C VAL A 68 7.06 -3.96 -0.03
N LEU A 69 6.35 -4.17 1.05
CA LEU A 69 5.49 -5.31 1.27
C LEU A 69 4.13 -4.82 1.76
N SER A 70 3.07 -5.13 1.04
CA SER A 70 1.71 -4.79 1.45
C SER A 70 0.80 -6.01 1.42
N HIS A 71 -0.08 -6.07 2.39
CA HIS A 71 -1.15 -7.05 2.49
C HIS A 71 -2.48 -6.31 2.63
N GLN A 72 -3.46 -6.70 1.87
CA GLN A 72 -4.82 -6.20 2.00
C GLN A 72 -5.78 -7.38 2.00
N GLY A 73 -6.58 -7.49 3.04
CA GLY A 73 -7.69 -8.43 3.12
C GLY A 73 -9.00 -7.66 3.16
N GLU A 74 -10.02 -8.15 2.45
CA GLU A 74 -11.33 -7.54 2.35
C GLU A 74 -12.40 -8.61 2.47
N LEU A 75 -13.46 -8.31 3.22
CA LEU A 75 -14.68 -9.09 3.31
C LEU A 75 -15.85 -8.16 3.05
N LEU A 76 -16.80 -8.60 2.23
CA LEU A 76 -17.98 -7.84 1.90
C LEU A 76 -19.26 -8.67 2.02
N LYS A 77 -20.35 -7.96 2.33
CA LYS A 77 -21.71 -8.47 2.22
C LYS A 77 -22.57 -7.38 1.56
N ALA A 78 -23.27 -7.77 0.51
CA ALA A 78 -24.13 -6.88 -0.26
C ALA A 78 -25.46 -7.54 -0.57
N HIS A 79 -26.51 -6.75 -0.77
CA HIS A 79 -27.86 -7.18 -1.11
C HIS A 79 -28.32 -6.50 -2.40
N ASN A 80 -29.20 -7.14 -3.12
CA ASN A 80 -29.81 -6.57 -4.32
C ASN A 80 -30.88 -5.51 -3.95
N ARG A 81 -31.33 -4.75 -4.95
CA ARG A 81 -32.32 -3.68 -4.75
C ARG A 81 -33.66 -4.16 -4.16
N ALA A 82 -34.04 -5.39 -4.44
CA ALA A 82 -35.28 -5.98 -3.96
C ALA A 82 -35.18 -6.56 -2.55
N ASP A 83 -33.99 -6.55 -1.95
CA ASP A 83 -33.65 -7.10 -0.63
C ASP A 83 -34.06 -8.57 -0.46
N ASN A 84 -33.95 -9.34 -1.54
CA ASN A 84 -34.34 -10.74 -1.57
C ASN A 84 -33.19 -11.68 -1.96
N ASN A 85 -32.02 -11.16 -2.17
CA ASN A 85 -30.79 -11.92 -2.48
C ASN A 85 -29.55 -11.21 -1.97
N ASP A 86 -28.65 -11.98 -1.38
CA ASP A 86 -27.39 -11.50 -0.84
C ASP A 86 -26.19 -12.06 -1.63
N GLU A 87 -25.13 -11.27 -1.69
CA GLU A 87 -23.81 -11.69 -2.11
C GLU A 87 -22.80 -11.48 -0.98
N ILE A 88 -21.91 -12.45 -0.80
CA ILE A 88 -20.76 -12.36 0.07
C ILE A 88 -19.51 -12.49 -0.76
N GLY A 89 -18.46 -11.77 -0.39
CA GLY A 89 -17.19 -11.85 -1.09
C GLY A 89 -16.01 -11.65 -0.16
N GLY A 90 -14.88 -12.10 -0.63
CA GLY A 90 -13.63 -11.87 0.05
C GLY A 90 -12.50 -11.73 -0.96
N TYR A 91 -11.59 -10.79 -0.68
CA TYR A 91 -10.41 -10.54 -1.51
C TYR A 91 -9.18 -10.49 -0.63
N TYR A 92 -8.08 -10.98 -1.16
CA TYR A 92 -6.76 -10.83 -0.59
C TYR A 92 -5.81 -10.34 -1.68
N ASN A 93 -5.16 -9.20 -1.43
CA ASN A 93 -4.13 -8.65 -2.30
C ASN A 93 -2.79 -8.68 -1.58
N PHE A 94 -1.77 -9.16 -2.27
CA PHE A 94 -0.39 -9.17 -1.84
C PHE A 94 0.45 -8.38 -2.84
N HIS A 95 1.13 -7.32 -2.35
CA HIS A 95 2.04 -6.49 -3.13
C HIS A 95 3.46 -6.66 -2.64
N TYR A 96 4.39 -6.86 -3.56
CA TYR A 96 5.82 -6.90 -3.30
C TYR A 96 6.57 -6.08 -4.35
N ALA A 97 7.36 -5.08 -3.91
CA ALA A 97 8.10 -4.22 -4.81
C ALA A 97 9.49 -3.89 -4.29
N TRP A 98 10.37 -3.53 -5.22
CA TRP A 98 11.66 -2.93 -4.97
C TRP A 98 11.68 -1.52 -5.52
N ARG A 99 12.28 -0.57 -4.74
CA ARG A 99 12.39 0.83 -5.09
C ARG A 99 13.81 1.33 -4.90
N TYR A 100 14.25 2.13 -5.84
CA TYR A 100 15.47 2.91 -5.72
C TYR A 100 15.18 4.21 -4.99
N ASN A 101 16.05 4.60 -4.07
CA ASN A 101 15.89 5.71 -3.16
C ASN A 101 16.92 6.79 -3.45
N TRP A 102 16.50 8.05 -3.44
CA TRP A 102 17.41 9.20 -3.52
C TRP A 102 16.86 10.37 -2.71
N ASN A 103 17.78 11.23 -2.25
CA ASN A 103 17.46 12.42 -1.48
C ASN A 103 17.61 13.67 -2.34
N ALA A 104 16.74 14.63 -2.14
CA ALA A 104 16.74 15.94 -2.76
C ALA A 104 16.55 17.02 -1.69
N MET A 105 16.72 18.29 -2.07
CA MET A 105 16.50 19.46 -1.22
C MET A 105 17.25 19.39 0.12
N GLY A 106 18.52 18.96 0.08
CA GLY A 106 19.34 18.85 1.30
C GLY A 106 18.85 17.80 2.31
N GLY A 107 18.22 16.71 1.83
CA GLY A 107 17.67 15.64 2.67
C GLY A 107 16.25 15.87 3.17
N LYS A 108 15.62 17.01 2.87
CA LYS A 108 14.23 17.26 3.26
C LYS A 108 13.23 16.46 2.42
N LEU A 109 13.56 16.17 1.16
CA LEU A 109 12.74 15.40 0.26
C LEU A 109 13.42 14.05 -0.05
N HIS A 110 12.76 12.97 0.35
CA HIS A 110 13.15 11.60 0.04
C HIS A 110 12.23 11.06 -1.05
N LEU A 111 12.82 10.58 -2.14
CA LEU A 111 12.10 10.07 -3.30
C LEU A 111 12.41 8.57 -3.48
N GLU A 112 11.40 7.82 -3.85
CA GLU A 112 11.48 6.39 -4.13
C GLU A 112 10.79 6.11 -5.46
N ALA A 113 11.39 5.29 -6.35
CA ALA A 113 10.73 4.79 -7.55
C ALA A 113 11.19 3.38 -7.88
N GLY A 114 10.26 2.59 -8.38
CA GLY A 114 10.54 1.20 -8.72
C GLY A 114 9.33 0.47 -9.27
N ALA A 115 9.37 -0.84 -9.19
CA ALA A 115 8.29 -1.69 -9.62
C ALA A 115 8.18 -2.93 -8.75
N GLY A 116 7.02 -3.55 -8.81
CA GLY A 116 6.70 -4.77 -8.09
C GLY A 116 5.65 -5.60 -8.80
N ALA A 117 5.13 -6.56 -8.08
CA ALA A 117 4.03 -7.40 -8.52
C ALA A 117 2.92 -7.40 -7.47
N ASP A 118 1.68 -7.43 -7.95
CA ASP A 118 0.48 -7.67 -7.18
C ASP A 118 -0.10 -9.03 -7.51
N VAL A 119 -0.46 -9.77 -6.48
CA VAL A 119 -1.26 -10.99 -6.59
C VAL A 119 -2.59 -10.73 -5.89
N LEU A 120 -3.67 -10.78 -6.64
CA LEU A 120 -5.04 -10.72 -6.12
C LEU A 120 -5.64 -12.11 -6.15
N LEU A 121 -6.22 -12.53 -5.05
CA LEU A 121 -7.05 -13.72 -4.92
C LEU A 121 -8.37 -13.30 -4.31
N GLY A 122 -9.49 -13.79 -4.86
CA GLY A 122 -10.79 -13.43 -4.35
C GLY A 122 -11.87 -14.40 -4.75
N PHE A 123 -13.02 -14.24 -4.12
CA PHE A 123 -14.25 -14.96 -4.47
C PHE A 123 -15.48 -14.05 -4.24
N ILE A 124 -16.51 -14.33 -5.00
CA ILE A 124 -17.87 -13.84 -4.75
C ILE A 124 -18.80 -15.04 -4.74
N TYR A 125 -19.74 -15.05 -3.82
CA TYR A 125 -20.74 -16.09 -3.67
C TYR A 125 -22.14 -15.46 -3.59
N ASN A 126 -23.04 -15.85 -4.51
CA ASN A 126 -24.42 -15.45 -4.55
C ASN A 126 -25.28 -16.47 -3.82
N LEU A 127 -25.95 -16.06 -2.76
CA LEU A 127 -26.64 -16.98 -1.84
C LEU A 127 -27.91 -17.61 -2.44
N ARG A 128 -28.43 -17.07 -3.54
CA ARG A 128 -29.69 -17.54 -4.15
C ARG A 128 -29.48 -18.25 -5.48
N ASN A 129 -28.35 -18.11 -6.11
CA ASN A 129 -28.05 -18.76 -7.37
C ASN A 129 -27.74 -20.26 -7.15
N GLY A 130 -28.70 -21.12 -7.41
CA GLY A 130 -28.57 -22.57 -7.19
C GLY A 130 -27.74 -23.31 -8.26
N ASN A 131 -27.53 -22.69 -9.42
CA ASN A 131 -26.86 -23.37 -10.54
C ASN A 131 -25.35 -23.04 -10.60
N ASN A 132 -24.98 -21.79 -10.31
CA ASN A 132 -23.59 -21.34 -10.33
C ASN A 132 -23.39 -20.23 -9.29
N PRO A 133 -23.31 -20.61 -8.00
CA PRO A 133 -23.37 -19.65 -6.91
C PRO A 133 -22.05 -18.91 -6.67
N ALA A 134 -20.93 -19.39 -7.20
CA ALA A 134 -19.60 -18.91 -6.83
C ALA A 134 -18.75 -18.54 -8.04
N GLN A 135 -17.97 -17.46 -7.91
CA GLN A 135 -16.91 -17.10 -8.83
C GLN A 135 -15.61 -16.88 -8.06
N ALA A 136 -14.53 -17.53 -8.50
CA ALA A 136 -13.19 -17.24 -8.06
C ALA A 136 -12.58 -16.15 -8.95
N LYS A 137 -11.82 -15.23 -8.34
CA LYS A 137 -11.09 -14.16 -9.03
C LYS A 137 -9.62 -14.24 -8.70
N MET A 138 -8.80 -14.17 -9.73
CA MET A 138 -7.34 -14.16 -9.57
C MET A 138 -6.74 -13.23 -10.61
N SER A 139 -5.79 -12.40 -10.18
CA SER A 139 -4.98 -11.62 -11.09
C SER A 139 -3.54 -11.52 -10.60
N LEU A 140 -2.62 -11.36 -11.56
CA LEU A 140 -1.22 -11.05 -11.34
C LEU A 140 -0.87 -9.82 -12.17
N SER A 141 -0.44 -8.75 -11.53
CA SER A 141 -0.16 -7.48 -12.18
C SER A 141 1.26 -7.02 -11.93
N ILE A 142 1.88 -6.38 -12.95
CA ILE A 142 3.12 -5.63 -12.77
C ILE A 142 2.74 -4.20 -12.38
N VAL A 143 3.33 -3.71 -11.29
CA VAL A 143 2.93 -2.44 -10.66
C VAL A 143 4.15 -1.54 -10.49
N PRO A 144 4.44 -0.62 -11.43
CA PRO A 144 5.30 0.52 -11.17
C PRO A 144 4.77 1.33 -9.99
N SER A 145 5.70 1.83 -9.17
CA SER A 145 5.33 2.61 -8.00
C SER A 145 6.36 3.70 -7.72
N ALA A 146 5.90 4.79 -7.13
CA ALA A 146 6.74 5.87 -6.68
C ALA A 146 6.24 6.41 -5.35
N ALA A 147 7.16 6.94 -4.54
CA ALA A 147 6.81 7.62 -3.31
C ALA A 147 7.67 8.87 -3.12
N ALA A 148 7.11 9.86 -2.45
CA ALA A 148 7.79 11.08 -2.02
C ALA A 148 7.51 11.30 -0.53
N VAL A 149 8.56 11.50 0.26
CA VAL A 149 8.46 11.83 1.67
C VAL A 149 9.08 13.19 1.89
N TYR A 150 8.29 14.15 2.36
CA TYR A 150 8.75 15.49 2.67
C TYR A 150 8.79 15.71 4.17
N ASN A 151 9.98 15.98 4.69
CA ASN A 151 10.23 16.24 6.10
C ASN A 151 10.33 17.76 6.34
N PHE A 152 9.55 18.26 7.29
CA PHE A 152 9.54 19.68 7.63
C PHE A 152 9.27 19.89 9.13
N ASN A 153 9.60 21.05 9.62
CA ASN A 153 9.32 21.46 10.98
C ASN A 153 8.18 22.48 10.99
N ALA A 154 7.17 22.25 11.82
CA ALA A 154 6.11 23.21 12.09
C ALA A 154 5.81 23.22 13.58
N TRP A 155 5.52 24.41 14.14
CA TRP A 155 5.26 24.59 15.59
C TRP A 155 6.32 23.93 16.50
N HIS A 156 7.59 24.02 16.13
CA HIS A 156 8.74 23.42 16.82
C HIS A 156 8.70 21.87 16.91
N LYS A 157 7.91 21.23 16.08
CA LYS A 157 7.82 19.76 16.00
C LYS A 157 8.19 19.27 14.60
N PRO A 158 8.84 18.11 14.48
CA PRO A 158 9.09 17.49 13.18
C PRO A 158 7.81 16.85 12.63
N PHE A 159 7.56 17.06 11.36
CA PHE A 159 6.47 16.45 10.58
C PHE A 159 7.05 15.77 9.34
N SER A 160 6.36 14.73 8.91
CA SER A 160 6.64 14.03 7.68
C SER A 160 5.34 13.83 6.90
N LEU A 161 5.33 14.20 5.63
CA LEU A 161 4.25 13.94 4.70
C LEU A 161 4.73 12.92 3.68
N ARG A 162 4.04 11.77 3.59
CA ARG A 162 4.30 10.73 2.59
C ARG A 162 3.18 10.69 1.58
N TYR A 163 3.54 10.75 0.30
CA TYR A 163 2.65 10.49 -0.83
C TYR A 163 3.19 9.31 -1.64
N GLU A 164 2.32 8.39 -2.02
CA GLU A 164 2.69 7.16 -2.69
C GLU A 164 1.69 6.82 -3.78
N VAL A 165 2.18 6.34 -4.92
CA VAL A 165 1.40 5.99 -6.10
C VAL A 165 1.79 4.58 -6.57
N PHE A 166 0.77 3.79 -6.87
CA PHE A 166 0.86 2.48 -7.52
C PHE A 166 0.04 2.50 -8.80
N VAL A 167 0.61 2.02 -9.90
CA VAL A 167 -0.05 2.02 -11.21
C VAL A 167 0.00 0.61 -11.79
N PRO A 168 -1.06 -0.21 -11.63
CA PRO A 168 -1.10 -1.52 -12.28
C PRO A 168 -1.13 -1.34 -13.80
N LEU A 169 -0.18 -1.96 -14.52
CA LEU A 169 -0.04 -1.85 -15.97
C LEU A 169 -0.71 -2.99 -16.73
N ALA A 170 -0.71 -4.16 -16.19
CA ALA A 170 -1.32 -5.35 -16.80
C ALA A 170 -1.61 -6.39 -15.72
N GLY A 171 -2.69 -7.12 -15.89
CA GLY A 171 -3.15 -8.23 -15.05
C GLY A 171 -4.10 -9.14 -15.80
#